data_9c974ebd7661c01a1138ade1c73f64f1
#
_entry.id   9c974ebd7661c01a1138ade1c73f64f1
#
_cell.length_a   1.000
_cell.length_b   1.000
_cell.length_c   1.000
_cell.angle_alpha   90.00
_cell.angle_beta   90.00
_cell.angle_gamma   90.00
#
_symmetry.space_group_name_H-M   'P 1'
#
loop_
_entity.id
_entity.type
_entity.pdbx_description
1 polymer ?
#
loop_
_entity_poly.entity_id
_entity_poly.type
_entity_poly.pdbx_seq_one_letter_code
_entity_poly.pdbx_strand_id
1 'polypeptide(L)'
;DHLIQITPVAFTQLALGTTIEVSSIDETHSVEIPAGTQTNEIFKVAGAGLPDLRTGRRGDLVVIVRMAVPTKLNDEQRSLLEEYAKTEQLPVHDSEQSFWEKLKGAVTGG
;
A
#
# COMPACT_ATOMS: atom_id res chain seq x y z
N ASP A 1 -2.57 -23.99 -12.30
CA ASP A 1 -1.44 -23.13 -12.00
C ASP A 1 -1.89 -21.83 -11.35
N HIS A 2 -1.08 -21.34 -10.41
CA HIS A 2 -1.41 -20.14 -9.66
C HIS A 2 -0.94 -18.89 -10.40
N LEU A 3 -1.68 -17.80 -10.20
CA LEU A 3 -1.24 -16.46 -10.57
C LEU A 3 -0.84 -15.74 -9.30
N ILE A 4 0.28 -15.04 -9.34
CA ILE A 4 0.76 -14.25 -8.23
C ILE A 4 0.73 -12.78 -8.65
N GLN A 5 0.06 -11.96 -7.85
CA GLN A 5 -0.05 -10.53 -8.12
C GLN A 5 0.36 -9.75 -6.88
N ILE A 6 1.37 -8.90 -7.03
CA ILE A 6 1.79 -7.99 -5.97
C ILE A 6 1.01 -6.69 -6.18
N THR A 7 0.21 -6.31 -5.18
CA THR A 7 -0.68 -5.16 -5.30
C THR A 7 -0.25 -4.08 -4.31
N PRO A 8 0.13 -2.90 -4.80
CA PRO A 8 0.48 -1.80 -3.90
C PRO A 8 -0.78 -1.25 -3.23
N VAL A 9 -0.69 -0.98 -1.95
CA VAL A 9 -1.78 -0.41 -1.16
C VAL A 9 -1.23 0.69 -0.27
N ALA A 10 -2.10 1.62 0.09
CA ALA A 10 -1.73 2.72 0.97
C ALA A 10 -1.71 2.26 2.43
N PHE A 11 -0.86 2.89 3.23
CA PHE A 11 -0.83 2.68 4.67
C PHE A 11 -2.23 2.80 5.29
N THR A 12 -2.98 3.82 4.88
CA THR A 12 -4.33 4.06 5.41
C THR A 12 -5.29 2.93 5.07
N GLN A 13 -5.16 2.33 3.90
CA GLN A 13 -5.98 1.20 3.51
C GLN A 13 -5.69 -0.02 4.37
N LEU A 14 -4.43 -0.25 4.70
CA LEU A 14 -4.07 -1.38 5.57
C LEU A 14 -4.49 -1.14 7.01
N ALA A 15 -4.33 0.09 7.50
CA ALA A 15 -4.67 0.42 8.87
C ALA A 15 -6.18 0.39 9.12
N LEU A 16 -6.95 0.92 8.19
CA LEU A 16 -8.39 1.07 8.36
C LEU A 16 -9.21 -0.07 7.75
N GLY A 17 -8.59 -0.85 6.88
CA GLY A 17 -9.29 -1.84 6.09
C GLY A 17 -9.83 -1.24 4.81
N THR A 18 -9.98 -2.07 3.81
CA THR A 18 -10.48 -1.65 2.50
C THR A 18 -10.94 -2.86 1.70
N THR A 19 -11.57 -2.59 0.59
CA THR A 19 -11.83 -3.59 -0.43
C THR A 19 -11.06 -3.17 -1.67
N ILE A 20 -10.24 -4.06 -2.19
CA ILE A 20 -9.50 -3.79 -3.42
C ILE A 20 -10.04 -4.67 -4.54
N GLU A 21 -9.90 -4.19 -5.76
CA GLU A 21 -10.26 -4.96 -6.94
C GLU A 21 -9.00 -5.43 -7.64
N VAL A 22 -8.95 -6.72 -7.93
CA VAL A 22 -7.84 -7.34 -8.62
C VAL A 22 -8.34 -8.05 -9.85
N SER A 23 -7.57 -7.97 -10.92
CA SER A 23 -7.94 -8.59 -12.18
C SER A 23 -7.19 -9.89 -12.36
N SER A 24 -7.92 -10.95 -12.64
CA SER A 24 -7.34 -12.17 -13.16
C SER A 24 -7.33 -12.09 -14.71
N ILE A 25 -7.27 -13.21 -15.38
CA ILE A 25 -7.11 -13.22 -16.85
C ILE A 25 -8.30 -12.53 -17.55
N ASP A 26 -9.50 -12.83 -17.14
CA ASP A 26 -10.73 -12.34 -17.78
C ASP A 26 -11.81 -11.88 -16.81
N GLU A 27 -11.49 -11.80 -15.53
CA GLU A 27 -12.44 -11.40 -14.51
C GLU A 27 -11.81 -10.45 -13.49
N THR A 28 -12.65 -9.64 -12.86
CA THR A 28 -12.27 -8.78 -11.75
C THR A 28 -12.84 -9.37 -10.46
N HIS A 29 -12.02 -9.39 -9.43
CA HIS A 29 -12.40 -9.93 -8.12
C HIS A 29 -12.23 -8.88 -7.04
N SER A 30 -13.18 -8.85 -6.11
CA SER A 30 -13.07 -7.99 -4.93
C SER A 30 -12.40 -8.77 -3.81
N VAL A 31 -11.41 -8.17 -3.18
CA VAL A 31 -10.68 -8.77 -2.07
C VAL A 31 -10.82 -7.87 -0.85
N GLU A 32 -11.36 -8.43 0.22
CA GLU A 32 -11.50 -7.72 1.49
C GLU A 32 -10.17 -7.71 2.24
N ILE A 33 -9.70 -6.54 2.58
CA ILE A 33 -8.48 -6.34 3.35
C ILE A 33 -8.89 -5.86 4.74
N PRO A 34 -8.79 -6.71 5.78
CA PRO A 34 -9.18 -6.31 7.12
C PRO A 34 -8.30 -5.18 7.67
N ALA A 35 -8.86 -4.39 8.59
CA ALA A 35 -8.09 -3.37 9.30
C ALA A 35 -6.92 -4.04 10.06
N GLY A 36 -5.77 -3.41 10.02
CA GLY A 36 -4.57 -3.94 10.67
C GLY A 36 -3.80 -4.96 9.85
N THR A 37 -4.16 -5.14 8.58
CA THR A 37 -3.39 -6.02 7.69
C THR A 37 -1.98 -5.47 7.51
N GLN A 38 -1.01 -6.36 7.59
CA GLN A 38 0.40 -5.99 7.44
C GLN A 38 0.85 -6.10 5.99
N THR A 39 1.90 -5.37 5.64
CA THR A 39 2.50 -5.52 4.32
C THR A 39 3.01 -6.95 4.13
N ASN A 40 2.92 -7.45 2.90
CA ASN A 40 3.28 -8.81 2.49
C ASN A 40 2.31 -9.91 2.94
N GLU A 41 1.18 -9.55 3.54
CA GLU A 41 0.13 -10.55 3.78
C GLU A 41 -0.46 -11.02 2.46
N ILE A 42 -0.87 -12.28 2.45
CA ILE A 42 -1.30 -12.99 1.25
C ILE A 42 -2.80 -13.28 1.32
N PHE A 43 -3.49 -12.97 0.23
CA PHE A 43 -4.92 -13.25 0.08
C PHE A 43 -5.09 -14.12 -1.16
N LYS A 44 -5.88 -15.17 -1.05
CA LYS A 44 -6.14 -16.08 -2.16
C LYS A 44 -7.55 -15.89 -2.69
N VAL A 45 -7.65 -15.85 -4.02
CA VAL A 45 -8.94 -15.96 -4.70
C VAL A 45 -8.97 -17.34 -5.36
N ALA A 46 -9.74 -18.24 -4.78
CA ALA A 46 -9.77 -19.63 -5.23
C ALA A 46 -10.31 -19.73 -6.64
N GLY A 47 -9.66 -20.53 -7.46
CA GLY A 47 -10.08 -20.79 -8.83
C GLY A 47 -9.89 -19.65 -9.81
N ALA A 48 -9.20 -18.57 -9.41
CA ALA A 48 -8.96 -17.41 -10.28
C ALA A 48 -7.58 -17.40 -10.92
N GLY A 49 -6.83 -18.47 -10.79
CA GLY A 49 -5.52 -18.62 -11.40
C GLY A 49 -5.60 -19.15 -12.83
N LEU A 50 -4.47 -19.61 -13.33
CA LEU A 50 -4.37 -20.17 -14.67
C LEU A 50 -5.00 -21.58 -14.74
N PRO A 51 -5.62 -21.93 -15.86
CA PRO A 51 -6.10 -23.29 -16.04
C PRO A 51 -4.93 -24.25 -16.27
N ASP A 52 -5.06 -25.46 -15.75
CA ASP A 52 -4.15 -26.55 -16.06
C ASP A 52 -4.56 -27.11 -17.42
N LEU A 53 -3.65 -27.14 -18.35
CA LEU A 53 -3.93 -27.61 -19.73
C LEU A 53 -4.35 -29.08 -19.78
N ARG A 54 -3.95 -29.86 -18.79
CA ARG A 54 -4.20 -31.30 -18.78
C ARG A 54 -5.54 -31.62 -18.08
N THR A 55 -5.84 -30.97 -16.98
CA THR A 55 -7.03 -31.27 -16.16
C THR A 55 -8.16 -30.28 -16.33
N GLY A 56 -7.88 -29.09 -16.86
CA GLY A 56 -8.83 -27.98 -16.95
C GLY A 56 -9.10 -27.29 -15.64
N ARG A 57 -8.52 -27.76 -14.54
CA ARG A 57 -8.68 -27.11 -13.24
C ARG A 57 -7.88 -25.81 -13.19
N ARG A 58 -8.43 -24.82 -12.57
CA ARG A 58 -7.73 -23.56 -12.37
C ARG A 58 -7.05 -23.54 -11.00
N GLY A 59 -5.85 -22.96 -10.96
CA GLY A 59 -5.19 -22.66 -9.71
C GLY A 59 -5.84 -21.44 -9.04
N ASP A 60 -5.15 -20.83 -8.11
CA ASP A 60 -5.65 -19.68 -7.37
C ASP A 60 -4.99 -18.40 -7.85
N LEU A 61 -5.67 -17.29 -7.66
CA LEU A 61 -5.04 -15.97 -7.73
C LEU A 61 -4.50 -15.64 -6.34
N VAL A 62 -3.20 -15.47 -6.24
CA VAL A 62 -2.52 -15.15 -4.98
C VAL A 62 -2.20 -13.67 -5.00
N VAL A 63 -2.83 -12.91 -4.12
CA VAL A 63 -2.65 -11.46 -4.01
C VAL A 63 -1.77 -11.18 -2.82
N ILE A 64 -0.63 -10.55 -3.07
CA ILE A 64 0.28 -10.12 -2.00
C ILE A 64 0.14 -8.61 -1.89
N VAL A 65 -0.35 -8.12 -0.75
CA VAL A 65 -0.46 -6.68 -0.53
C VAL A 65 0.89 -6.13 -0.11
N ARG A 66 1.26 -4.99 -0.70
CA ARG A 66 2.53 -4.34 -0.40
C ARG A 66 2.28 -2.86 -0.13
N MET A 67 2.67 -2.42 1.05
CA MET A 67 2.47 -1.04 1.43
C MET A 67 3.35 -0.12 0.58
N ALA A 68 2.73 0.90 -0.01
CA ALA A 68 3.44 1.94 -0.74
C ALA A 68 3.43 3.22 0.08
N VAL A 69 4.61 3.81 0.26
CA VAL A 69 4.75 5.10 0.95
C VAL A 69 4.71 6.19 -0.11
N PRO A 70 3.82 7.18 0.01
CA PRO A 70 3.77 8.26 -0.97
C PRO A 70 5.06 9.09 -0.92
N THR A 71 5.60 9.38 -2.08
CA THR A 71 6.83 10.17 -2.20
C THR A 71 6.54 11.65 -2.35
N LYS A 72 5.29 12.01 -2.69
CA LYS A 72 4.85 13.40 -2.83
C LYS A 72 3.58 13.59 -2.05
N LEU A 73 3.55 14.60 -1.22
CA LEU A 73 2.39 14.96 -0.42
C LEU A 73 1.99 16.38 -0.76
N ASN A 74 0.70 16.63 -0.94
CA ASN A 74 0.21 18.00 -0.98
C ASN A 74 0.14 18.55 0.46
N ASP A 75 -0.15 19.85 0.58
CA ASP A 75 -0.12 20.51 1.88
C ASP A 75 -1.14 19.93 2.86
N GLU A 76 -2.31 19.60 2.37
CA GLU A 76 -3.34 19.00 3.20
C GLU A 76 -2.93 17.62 3.71
N GLN A 77 -2.40 16.79 2.81
CA GLN A 77 -1.94 15.45 3.18
C GLN A 77 -0.82 15.50 4.19
N ARG A 78 0.14 16.40 3.98
CA ARG A 78 1.26 16.58 4.92
C ARG A 78 0.74 16.99 6.29
N SER A 79 -0.16 17.95 6.34
CA SER A 79 -0.73 18.44 7.59
C SER A 79 -1.45 17.34 8.36
N LEU A 80 -2.23 16.53 7.67
CA LEU A 80 -2.95 15.42 8.28
C LEU A 80 -2.01 14.35 8.82
N LEU A 81 -0.95 14.03 8.06
CA LEU A 81 0.03 13.05 8.53
C LEU A 81 0.84 13.56 9.72
N GLU A 82 1.19 14.85 9.73
CA GLU A 82 1.87 15.45 10.86
C GLU A 82 1.01 15.38 12.12
N GLU A 83 -0.28 15.67 11.99
CA GLU A 83 -1.21 15.55 13.12
C GLU A 83 -1.32 14.11 13.62
N TYR A 84 -1.41 13.16 12.71
CA TYR A 84 -1.45 11.75 13.08
C TYR A 84 -0.16 11.35 13.80
N ALA A 85 1.00 11.74 13.27
CA ALA A 85 2.29 11.41 13.85
C ALA A 85 2.42 11.95 15.30
N LYS A 86 1.84 13.10 15.59
CA LYS A 86 1.82 13.64 16.95
C LYS A 86 1.11 12.69 17.92
N THR A 87 0.04 12.05 17.46
CA THR A 87 -0.69 11.11 18.32
C THR A 87 0.11 9.85 18.60
N GLU A 88 1.02 9.49 17.72
CA GLU A 88 1.91 8.34 17.92
C GLU A 88 3.06 8.65 18.87
N GLN A 89 3.33 9.92 19.12
CA GLN A 89 4.45 10.38 19.93
C GLN A 89 5.81 9.93 19.37
N LEU A 90 5.87 9.83 18.04
CA LEU A 90 7.09 9.45 17.35
C LEU A 90 7.69 10.66 16.64
N PRO A 91 9.03 10.78 16.60
CA PRO A 91 9.65 11.93 15.97
C PRO A 91 9.51 11.88 14.45
N VAL A 92 9.09 12.98 13.85
CA VAL A 92 9.08 13.16 12.40
C VAL A 92 9.51 14.60 12.11
N HIS A 93 9.98 14.85 10.89
CA HIS A 93 10.24 16.20 10.42
C HIS A 93 8.91 16.84 10.06
N ASP A 94 8.61 18.00 10.64
CA ASP A 94 7.42 18.76 10.27
C ASP A 94 7.75 19.72 9.11
N SER A 95 6.72 20.37 8.57
CA SER A 95 6.88 21.30 7.44
C SER A 95 7.81 22.45 7.75
N GLU A 96 7.71 23.00 8.95
CA GLU A 96 8.55 24.10 9.38
C GLU A 96 9.99 23.66 9.52
N GLN A 97 10.22 22.51 10.13
CA GLN A 97 11.56 21.95 10.28
C GLN A 97 12.20 21.66 8.93
N SER A 98 11.45 21.09 7.99
CA SER A 98 11.94 20.83 6.64
C SER A 98 12.34 22.12 5.93
N PHE A 99 11.55 23.18 6.10
CA PHE A 99 11.84 24.50 5.53
C PHE A 99 13.18 25.03 6.06
N TRP A 100 13.36 25.00 7.37
CA TRP A 100 14.57 25.48 8.01
C TRP A 100 15.80 24.66 7.61
N GLU A 101 15.66 23.36 7.45
CA GLU A 101 16.74 22.51 7.00
C GLU A 101 17.17 22.85 5.58
N LYS A 102 16.22 23.12 4.69
CA LYS A 102 16.53 23.55 3.32
C LYS A 102 17.22 24.90 3.32
N LEU A 103 16.79 25.80 4.17
CA LEU A 103 17.39 27.12 4.29
C LEU A 103 18.82 27.02 4.77
N LYS A 104 19.10 26.18 5.76
CA LYS A 104 20.47 25.93 6.24
C LYS A 104 21.36 25.40 5.13
N GLY A 105 20.89 24.46 4.34
CA GLY A 105 21.62 23.94 3.21
C GLY A 105 21.99 25.01 2.20
N ALA A 106 21.07 25.92 1.91
CA ALA A 106 21.32 27.03 1.00
C ALA A 106 22.33 28.04 1.56
N VAL A 107 22.27 28.31 2.88
CA VAL A 107 23.14 29.27 3.53
C VAL A 107 24.53 28.72 3.72
N THR A 108 24.68 27.46 4.02
CA THR A 108 25.99 26.85 4.26
C THR A 108 26.72 26.46 2.97
N GLY A 109 26.09 26.63 1.84
CA GLY A 109 26.70 26.31 0.55
C GLY A 109 26.90 24.82 0.35
N GLY A 110 26.31 24.03 1.19
CA GLY A 110 26.42 22.58 1.12
C GLY A 110 25.52 21.98 0.07
#